data_bf841fa872f19b21647f3f04b4cf326d
#
_entry.id   bf841fa872f19b21647f3f04b4cf326d
#
_cell.length_a   1.000
_cell.length_b   1.000
_cell.length_c   1.000
_cell.angle_alpha   90.00
_cell.angle_beta   90.00
_cell.angle_gamma   90.00
#
_symmetry.space_group_name_H-M   'P 1'
#
loop_
_entity.id
_entity.type
_entity.pdbx_description
1 polymer ?
#
loop_
_entity_poly.entity_id
_entity_poly.type
_entity_poly.pdbx_seq_one_letter_code
_entity_poly.pdbx_strand_id
1 'polypeptide(L)'
;EILYPDTEQVLVKAQDVGDFNTIGAKENAVLDIVRRKAENGERVLVYTSWTRTDSQRKLMKLLSEAGYRTEIMSEKIRPDAREEWVHKHLSAGMQVLITNPSLVETGLDLNAFTTLIFYSLGYRLFTLRQASRRSWRINQTAPRVEVYLLYYKDTMQAKAMKLMASKLAVAGLIEGTFSEEGLAAMSDVQDMTSQMA
;
A
#
# COMPACT_ATOMS: atom_id res chain seq x y z
N GLU A 1 3.03 -21.88 -10.48
CA GLU A 1 3.23 -23.18 -9.81
C GLU A 1 4.56 -23.14 -9.05
N ILE A 2 4.56 -23.66 -7.83
CA ILE A 2 5.78 -23.92 -7.07
C ILE A 2 5.94 -25.43 -7.02
N LEU A 3 7.08 -25.92 -7.49
CA LEU A 3 7.39 -27.33 -7.54
C LEU A 3 8.35 -27.71 -6.41
N TYR A 4 8.27 -28.95 -5.95
CA TYR A 4 9.30 -29.53 -5.09
C TYR A 4 10.59 -29.71 -5.92
N PRO A 5 11.75 -29.31 -5.41
CA PRO A 5 13.00 -29.35 -6.17
C PRO A 5 13.38 -30.73 -6.70
N ASP A 6 13.02 -31.78 -5.93
CA ASP A 6 13.50 -33.15 -6.16
C ASP A 6 12.47 -34.08 -6.84
N THR A 7 11.20 -33.70 -6.96
CA THR A 7 10.13 -34.63 -7.37
C THR A 7 9.22 -34.09 -8.46
N GLU A 8 9.40 -32.84 -8.89
CA GLU A 8 8.49 -32.12 -9.81
C GLU A 8 7.02 -32.10 -9.36
N GLN A 9 6.73 -32.52 -8.14
CA GLN A 9 5.39 -32.45 -7.59
C GLN A 9 4.99 -31.01 -7.34
N VAL A 10 3.78 -30.64 -7.75
CA VAL A 10 3.23 -29.31 -7.54
C VAL A 10 2.94 -29.11 -6.05
N LEU A 11 3.73 -28.27 -5.40
CA LEU A 11 3.54 -27.87 -4.01
C LEU A 11 2.36 -26.93 -3.82
N VAL A 12 2.28 -25.93 -4.70
CA VAL A 12 1.21 -24.94 -4.72
C VAL A 12 0.93 -24.51 -6.14
N LYS A 13 -0.32 -24.60 -6.54
CA LYS A 13 -0.83 -23.96 -7.76
C LYS A 13 -1.61 -22.73 -7.37
N ALA A 14 -1.13 -21.55 -7.76
CA ALA A 14 -1.93 -20.34 -7.61
C ALA A 14 -3.22 -20.49 -8.42
N GLN A 15 -4.34 -20.07 -7.84
CA GLN A 15 -5.57 -19.95 -8.61
C GLN A 15 -5.36 -18.95 -9.75
N ASP A 16 -5.91 -19.24 -10.90
CA ASP A 16 -5.97 -18.28 -11.98
C ASP A 16 -6.83 -17.11 -11.52
N VAL A 17 -6.20 -15.94 -11.41
CA VAL A 17 -6.89 -14.71 -10.98
C VAL A 17 -7.50 -13.95 -12.16
N GLY A 18 -7.58 -14.59 -13.32
CA GLY A 18 -8.06 -13.99 -14.56
C GLY A 18 -6.99 -13.17 -15.29
N ASP A 19 -7.39 -12.66 -16.43
CA ASP A 19 -6.52 -11.82 -17.26
C ASP A 19 -6.35 -10.39 -16.70
N PHE A 20 -5.55 -9.60 -17.38
CA PHE A 20 -5.30 -8.20 -17.01
C PHE A 20 -6.59 -7.35 -16.91
N ASN A 21 -7.64 -7.67 -17.65
CA ASN A 21 -8.89 -6.93 -17.67
C ASN A 21 -9.86 -7.34 -16.56
N THR A 22 -9.61 -8.46 -15.87
CA THR A 22 -10.45 -8.92 -14.77
C THR A 22 -10.25 -8.03 -13.53
N ILE A 23 -11.28 -7.29 -13.15
CA ILE A 23 -11.27 -6.46 -11.94
C ILE A 23 -11.56 -7.36 -10.74
N GLY A 24 -10.58 -7.49 -9.85
CA GLY A 24 -10.68 -8.31 -8.65
C GLY A 24 -11.18 -7.54 -7.42
N ALA A 25 -11.28 -8.23 -6.30
CA ALA A 25 -11.75 -7.64 -5.04
C ALA A 25 -10.86 -6.49 -4.54
N LYS A 26 -9.54 -6.59 -4.74
CA LYS A 26 -8.61 -5.52 -4.32
C LYS A 26 -8.73 -4.27 -5.18
N GLU A 27 -8.88 -4.42 -6.48
CA GLU A 27 -9.08 -3.30 -7.39
C GLU A 27 -10.38 -2.57 -7.06
N ASN A 28 -11.47 -3.30 -6.80
CA ASN A 28 -12.73 -2.71 -6.35
C ASN A 28 -12.55 -1.98 -5.02
N ALA A 29 -11.84 -2.56 -4.06
CA ALA A 29 -11.57 -1.91 -2.78
C ALA A 29 -10.78 -0.61 -2.95
N VAL A 30 -9.77 -0.56 -3.85
CA VAL A 30 -9.05 0.68 -4.17
C VAL A 30 -10.02 1.71 -4.74
N LEU A 31 -10.85 1.34 -5.72
CA LEU A 31 -11.81 2.24 -6.34
C LEU A 31 -12.80 2.81 -5.32
N ASP A 32 -13.31 1.99 -4.41
CA ASP A 32 -14.26 2.41 -3.37
C ASP A 32 -13.63 3.36 -2.36
N ILE A 33 -12.36 3.12 -1.98
CA ILE A 33 -11.63 4.05 -1.11
C ILE A 33 -11.39 5.37 -1.83
N VAL A 34 -10.92 5.33 -3.08
CA VAL A 34 -10.65 6.55 -3.87
C VAL A 34 -11.94 7.36 -4.04
N ARG A 35 -13.06 6.73 -4.35
CA ARG A 35 -14.36 7.39 -4.49
C ARG A 35 -14.74 8.17 -3.22
N ARG A 36 -14.76 7.49 -2.07
CA ARG A 36 -15.11 8.10 -0.77
C ARG A 36 -14.17 9.27 -0.41
N LYS A 37 -12.90 9.15 -0.74
CA LYS A 37 -11.89 10.16 -0.41
C LYS A 37 -11.94 11.37 -1.35
N ALA A 38 -12.16 11.12 -2.65
CA ALA A 38 -12.31 12.18 -3.64
C ALA A 38 -13.56 13.05 -3.40
N GLU A 39 -14.66 12.46 -2.89
CA GLU A 39 -15.87 13.21 -2.46
C GLU A 39 -15.55 14.27 -1.38
N ASN A 40 -14.55 14.01 -0.55
CA ASN A 40 -14.08 14.94 0.47
C ASN A 40 -12.93 15.85 -0.02
N GLY A 41 -12.57 15.81 -1.30
CA GLY A 41 -11.43 16.55 -1.85
C GLY A 41 -10.06 16.03 -1.43
N GLU A 42 -10.00 14.83 -0.80
CA GLU A 42 -8.76 14.21 -0.38
C GLU A 42 -8.03 13.53 -1.56
N ARG A 43 -6.70 13.57 -1.52
CA ARG A 43 -5.85 12.87 -2.49
C ARG A 43 -5.36 11.54 -1.94
N VAL A 44 -5.23 10.57 -2.84
CA VAL A 44 -4.89 9.19 -2.48
C VAL A 44 -3.55 8.78 -3.08
N LEU A 45 -2.71 8.17 -2.26
CA LEU A 45 -1.44 7.57 -2.66
C LEU A 45 -1.55 6.05 -2.61
N VAL A 46 -1.34 5.39 -3.74
CA VAL A 46 -1.41 3.92 -3.85
C VAL A 46 -0.01 3.35 -4.01
N TYR A 47 0.40 2.53 -3.07
CA TYR A 47 1.67 1.82 -3.10
C TYR A 47 1.52 0.42 -3.66
N THR A 48 2.33 0.12 -4.68
CA THR A 48 2.44 -1.22 -5.30
C THR A 48 3.89 -1.67 -5.28
N SER A 49 4.17 -2.80 -4.66
CA SER A 49 5.54 -3.35 -4.56
C SER A 49 5.95 -4.17 -5.80
N TRP A 50 4.98 -4.69 -6.55
CA TRP A 50 5.21 -5.56 -7.71
C TRP A 50 5.02 -4.79 -9.01
N THR A 51 6.10 -4.23 -9.53
CA THR A 51 6.08 -3.44 -10.79
C THR A 51 6.09 -4.32 -12.04
N ARG A 52 6.50 -5.58 -11.93
CA ARG A 52 6.57 -6.52 -13.06
C ARG A 52 5.21 -7.08 -13.50
N THR A 53 4.15 -6.94 -12.70
CA THR A 53 2.84 -7.55 -12.95
C THR A 53 1.80 -6.59 -13.54
N ASP A 54 2.23 -5.47 -14.13
CA ASP A 54 1.35 -4.43 -14.70
C ASP A 54 0.25 -3.90 -13.76
N SER A 55 0.31 -4.25 -12.47
CA SER A 55 -0.69 -3.83 -11.48
C SER A 55 -0.88 -2.31 -11.43
N GLN A 56 0.19 -1.55 -11.64
CA GLN A 56 0.12 -0.09 -11.68
C GLN A 56 -0.71 0.40 -12.86
N ARG A 57 -0.48 -0.16 -14.05
CA ARG A 57 -1.22 0.20 -15.27
C ARG A 57 -2.68 -0.21 -15.18
N LYS A 58 -2.95 -1.38 -14.62
CA LYS A 58 -4.31 -1.86 -14.38
C LYS A 58 -5.09 -0.92 -13.46
N LEU A 59 -4.50 -0.53 -12.34
CA LEU A 59 -5.09 0.43 -11.40
C LEU A 59 -5.26 1.80 -12.03
N MET A 60 -4.27 2.29 -12.77
CA MET A 60 -4.36 3.56 -13.48
C MET A 60 -5.52 3.56 -14.48
N LYS A 61 -5.65 2.49 -15.30
CA LYS A 61 -6.75 2.33 -16.26
C LYS A 61 -8.09 2.38 -15.55
N LEU A 62 -8.29 1.54 -14.52
CA LEU A 62 -9.52 1.46 -13.73
C LEU A 62 -9.91 2.81 -13.14
N LEU A 63 -8.98 3.52 -12.51
CA LEU A 63 -9.25 4.79 -11.83
C LEU A 63 -9.47 5.92 -12.84
N SER A 64 -8.76 5.93 -13.95
CA SER A 64 -8.94 6.92 -15.02
C SER A 64 -10.29 6.74 -15.74
N GLU A 65 -10.70 5.50 -16.01
CA GLU A 65 -12.03 5.18 -16.55
C GLU A 65 -13.17 5.59 -15.59
N ALA A 66 -12.90 5.56 -14.28
CA ALA A 66 -13.82 6.06 -13.25
C ALA A 66 -13.80 7.58 -13.09
N GLY A 67 -12.99 8.31 -13.88
CA GLY A 67 -12.95 9.77 -13.91
C GLY A 67 -11.92 10.41 -12.98
N TYR A 68 -11.05 9.65 -12.33
CA TYR A 68 -10.02 10.19 -11.43
C TYR A 68 -8.72 10.46 -12.17
N ARG A 69 -8.16 11.67 -11.99
CA ARG A 69 -6.84 12.02 -12.52
C ARG A 69 -5.75 11.23 -11.79
N THR A 70 -5.29 10.18 -12.43
CA THR A 70 -4.36 9.19 -11.86
C THR A 70 -3.03 9.23 -12.60
N GLU A 71 -1.93 9.27 -11.84
CA GLU A 71 -0.58 9.29 -12.38
C GLU A 71 0.28 8.15 -11.78
N ILE A 72 1.22 7.64 -12.57
CA ILE A 72 2.20 6.65 -12.12
C ILE A 72 3.57 7.30 -12.04
N MET A 73 4.14 7.37 -10.83
CA MET A 73 5.54 7.71 -10.66
C MET A 73 6.39 6.44 -10.74
N SER A 74 7.15 6.30 -11.82
CA SER A 74 7.98 5.14 -12.09
C SER A 74 9.48 5.41 -11.84
N GLU A 75 10.27 4.34 -11.80
CA GLU A 75 11.74 4.40 -11.68
C GLU A 75 12.44 5.16 -12.81
N LYS A 76 11.77 5.37 -13.95
CA LYS A 76 12.29 6.18 -15.08
C LYS A 76 12.47 7.66 -14.73
N ILE A 77 11.77 8.14 -13.69
CA ILE A 77 11.93 9.50 -13.19
C ILE A 77 13.14 9.52 -12.25
N ARG A 78 14.12 10.34 -12.61
CA ARG A 78 15.34 10.48 -11.81
C ARG A 78 15.02 10.93 -10.39
N PRO A 79 15.75 10.48 -9.37
CA PRO A 79 15.47 10.81 -7.95
C PRO A 79 15.39 12.31 -7.69
N ASP A 80 16.28 13.10 -8.29
CA ASP A 80 16.35 14.55 -8.17
C ASP A 80 15.17 15.29 -8.83
N ALA A 81 14.50 14.68 -9.81
CA ALA A 81 13.37 15.26 -10.53
C ALA A 81 11.99 14.86 -9.96
N ARG A 82 11.94 13.94 -8.99
CA ARG A 82 10.66 13.38 -8.48
C ARG A 82 9.81 14.41 -7.76
N GLU A 83 10.41 15.27 -6.98
CA GLU A 83 9.69 16.30 -6.22
C GLU A 83 9.04 17.31 -7.17
N GLU A 84 9.79 17.82 -8.14
CA GLU A 84 9.26 18.70 -9.17
C GLU A 84 8.15 18.04 -10.00
N TRP A 85 8.35 16.77 -10.35
CA TRP A 85 7.36 15.96 -11.05
C TRP A 85 6.04 15.87 -10.26
N VAL A 86 6.11 15.59 -8.96
CA VAL A 86 4.92 15.51 -8.08
C VAL A 86 4.22 16.86 -8.03
N HIS A 87 4.95 17.95 -7.79
CA HIS A 87 4.37 19.31 -7.76
C HIS A 87 3.69 19.69 -9.06
N LYS A 88 4.30 19.41 -10.20
CA LYS A 88 3.72 19.64 -11.52
C LYS A 88 2.39 18.92 -11.70
N HIS A 89 2.31 17.62 -11.34
CA HIS A 89 1.09 16.84 -11.52
C HIS A 89 0.00 17.22 -10.50
N LEU A 90 0.39 17.58 -9.27
CA LEU A 90 -0.55 18.13 -8.28
C LEU A 90 -1.19 19.44 -8.80
N SER A 91 -0.40 20.33 -9.37
CA SER A 91 -0.89 21.59 -9.97
C SER A 91 -1.78 21.33 -11.20
N ALA A 92 -1.54 20.24 -11.92
CA ALA A 92 -2.41 19.79 -13.02
C ALA A 92 -3.69 19.06 -12.53
N GLY A 93 -3.89 18.93 -11.22
CA GLY A 93 -5.10 18.35 -10.62
C GLY A 93 -5.04 16.85 -10.39
N MET A 94 -3.86 16.26 -10.23
CA MET A 94 -3.71 14.85 -9.85
C MET A 94 -4.44 14.56 -8.54
N GLN A 95 -5.29 13.53 -8.54
CA GLN A 95 -6.06 13.06 -7.39
C GLN A 95 -5.47 11.77 -6.82
N VAL A 96 -4.94 10.91 -7.68
CA VAL A 96 -4.35 9.63 -7.28
C VAL A 96 -2.93 9.52 -7.82
N LEU A 97 -1.99 9.21 -6.93
CA LEU A 97 -0.62 8.86 -7.28
C LEU A 97 -0.41 7.36 -7.05
N ILE A 98 0.07 6.64 -8.05
CA ILE A 98 0.47 5.24 -7.93
C ILE A 98 2.00 5.17 -8.00
N THR A 99 2.65 4.49 -7.05
CA THR A 99 4.09 4.37 -7.07
C THR A 99 4.59 3.14 -6.30
N ASN A 100 5.88 2.84 -6.43
CA ASN A 100 6.56 1.86 -5.58
C ASN A 100 7.06 2.54 -4.30
N PRO A 101 6.85 1.95 -3.11
CA PRO A 101 7.33 2.52 -1.84
C PRO A 101 8.82 2.87 -1.85
N SER A 102 9.66 2.07 -2.52
CA SER A 102 11.11 2.32 -2.60
C SER A 102 11.49 3.61 -3.33
N LEU A 103 10.62 4.12 -4.20
CA LEU A 103 10.89 5.37 -4.94
C LEU A 103 10.72 6.62 -4.07
N VAL A 104 10.01 6.50 -2.94
CA VAL A 104 9.75 7.60 -2.02
C VAL A 104 10.65 7.58 -0.77
N GLU A 105 11.50 6.57 -0.63
CA GLU A 105 12.43 6.47 0.51
C GLU A 105 13.45 7.64 0.56
N THR A 106 13.75 8.27 -0.56
CA THR A 106 14.79 9.28 -0.74
C THR A 106 14.34 10.73 -0.50
N GLY A 107 13.53 10.99 0.54
CA GLY A 107 13.31 12.37 0.99
C GLY A 107 12.11 13.10 0.40
N LEU A 108 11.36 12.48 -0.50
CA LEU A 108 10.20 13.08 -1.18
C LEU A 108 9.12 13.53 -0.19
N ASP A 109 8.58 14.73 -0.36
CA ASP A 109 7.47 15.26 0.42
C ASP A 109 6.13 14.94 -0.26
N LEU A 110 5.24 14.24 0.47
CA LEU A 110 3.96 13.76 -0.02
C LEU A 110 2.79 14.23 0.86
N ASN A 111 2.94 15.36 1.54
CA ASN A 111 1.93 15.92 2.46
C ASN A 111 0.57 16.17 1.80
N ALA A 112 0.54 16.33 0.48
CA ALA A 112 -0.71 16.51 -0.27
C ALA A 112 -1.62 15.26 -0.25
N PHE A 113 -1.08 14.09 0.14
CA PHE A 113 -1.82 12.84 0.19
C PHE A 113 -2.13 12.47 1.63
N THR A 114 -3.40 12.54 1.99
CA THR A 114 -3.90 12.22 3.34
C THR A 114 -4.40 10.80 3.49
N THR A 115 -4.48 10.07 2.37
CA THR A 115 -4.88 8.66 2.34
C THR A 115 -3.83 7.84 1.60
N LEU A 116 -3.34 6.81 2.26
CA LEU A 116 -2.34 5.87 1.75
C LEU A 116 -2.96 4.49 1.59
N ILE A 117 -2.81 3.87 0.43
CA ILE A 117 -3.27 2.50 0.18
C ILE A 117 -2.06 1.63 -0.17
N PHE A 118 -1.75 0.65 0.65
CA PHE A 118 -0.80 -0.39 0.31
C PHE A 118 -1.54 -1.54 -0.40
N TYR A 119 -1.59 -1.48 -1.72
CA TYR A 119 -2.24 -2.48 -2.56
C TYR A 119 -1.51 -3.83 -2.52
N SER A 120 -0.18 -3.80 -2.49
CA SER A 120 0.65 -4.98 -2.27
C SER A 120 1.53 -4.78 -1.05
N LEU A 121 1.49 -5.76 -0.14
CA LEU A 121 2.29 -5.77 1.07
C LEU A 121 3.65 -6.42 0.78
N GLY A 122 4.72 -5.67 0.99
CA GLY A 122 6.05 -6.22 1.15
C GLY A 122 6.28 -6.68 2.59
N TYR A 123 7.19 -7.62 2.79
CA TYR A 123 7.56 -8.11 4.13
C TYR A 123 8.49 -7.16 4.90
N ARG A 124 8.77 -5.96 4.37
CA ARG A 124 9.70 -4.99 4.95
C ARG A 124 8.93 -3.92 5.73
N LEU A 125 8.89 -4.09 7.05
CA LEU A 125 8.29 -3.13 7.97
C LEU A 125 8.91 -1.74 7.84
N PHE A 126 10.22 -1.67 7.66
CA PHE A 126 10.94 -0.41 7.50
C PHE A 126 10.40 0.40 6.31
N THR A 127 10.24 -0.23 5.15
CA THR A 127 9.68 0.42 3.95
C THR A 127 8.25 0.93 4.19
N LEU A 128 7.40 0.13 4.85
CA LEU A 128 6.05 0.56 5.22
C LEU A 128 6.07 1.82 6.10
N ARG A 129 6.89 1.83 7.14
CA ARG A 129 7.02 2.99 8.06
C ARG A 129 7.57 4.21 7.37
N GLN A 130 8.63 4.07 6.57
CA GLN A 130 9.22 5.17 5.83
C GLN A 130 8.23 5.76 4.82
N ALA A 131 7.55 4.94 4.05
CA ALA A 131 6.57 5.37 3.07
C ALA A 131 5.37 6.08 3.74
N SER A 132 4.87 5.58 4.86
CA SER A 132 3.78 6.21 5.61
C SER A 132 4.17 7.58 6.19
N ARG A 133 5.41 7.71 6.68
CA ARG A 133 5.92 8.97 7.24
C ARG A 133 6.13 10.08 6.19
N ARG A 134 6.11 9.77 4.90
CA ARG A 134 6.23 10.79 3.82
C ARG A 134 5.00 11.68 3.71
N SER A 135 3.84 11.19 4.07
CA SER A 135 2.60 11.96 4.13
C SER A 135 2.35 12.56 5.53
N TRP A 136 2.99 12.04 6.57
CA TRP A 136 2.87 12.54 7.94
C TRP A 136 4.15 13.19 8.41
N ARG A 137 4.27 14.49 8.19
CA ARG A 137 5.41 15.34 8.57
C ARG A 137 4.96 16.57 9.36
N ILE A 138 5.93 17.33 9.89
CA ILE A 138 5.69 18.56 10.64
C ILE A 138 4.81 19.58 9.88
N ASN A 139 4.91 19.58 8.54
CA ASN A 139 4.14 20.49 7.68
C ASN A 139 2.75 19.93 7.31
N GLN A 140 2.32 18.78 7.86
CA GLN A 140 1.00 18.23 7.57
C GLN A 140 -0.07 19.08 8.25
N THR A 141 -0.97 19.64 7.44
CA THR A 141 -2.09 20.47 7.93
C THR A 141 -3.37 19.66 8.16
N ALA A 142 -3.45 18.45 7.60
CA ALA A 142 -4.58 17.58 7.82
C ALA A 142 -4.54 17.00 9.25
N PRO A 143 -5.69 16.84 9.91
CA PRO A 143 -5.77 16.35 11.29
C PRO A 143 -5.32 14.89 11.42
N ARG A 144 -5.35 14.13 10.33
CA ARG A 144 -4.93 12.72 10.28
C ARG A 144 -4.52 12.29 8.89
N VAL A 145 -3.70 11.25 8.82
CA VAL A 145 -3.41 10.48 7.61
C VAL A 145 -3.93 9.07 7.80
N GLU A 146 -4.73 8.59 6.87
CA GLU A 146 -5.31 7.26 6.93
C GLU A 146 -4.47 6.28 6.09
N VAL A 147 -4.23 5.10 6.64
CA VAL A 147 -3.45 4.04 5.98
C VAL A 147 -4.28 2.79 5.83
N TYR A 148 -4.49 2.36 4.59
CA TYR A 148 -5.20 1.14 4.22
C TYR A 148 -4.21 0.08 3.79
N LEU A 149 -4.30 -1.11 4.39
CA LEU A 149 -3.47 -2.26 4.05
C LEU A 149 -4.37 -3.33 3.42
N LEU A 150 -4.23 -3.56 2.11
CA LEU A 150 -5.08 -4.48 1.38
C LEU A 150 -4.43 -5.87 1.29
N TYR A 151 -5.14 -6.89 1.74
CA TYR A 151 -4.72 -8.27 1.66
C TYR A 151 -5.89 -9.21 1.40
N TYR A 152 -5.63 -10.37 0.80
CA TYR A 152 -6.63 -11.41 0.67
C TYR A 152 -6.69 -12.24 1.95
N LYS A 153 -7.91 -12.43 2.47
CA LYS A 153 -8.16 -13.29 3.62
C LYS A 153 -7.77 -14.75 3.30
N ASP A 154 -7.33 -15.49 4.32
CA ASP A 154 -6.95 -16.90 4.22
C ASP A 154 -5.84 -17.21 3.21
N THR A 155 -4.94 -16.26 2.98
CA THR A 155 -3.78 -16.39 2.09
C THR A 155 -2.46 -16.12 2.84
N MET A 156 -1.34 -16.35 2.14
CA MET A 156 -0.01 -15.96 2.63
C MET A 156 0.08 -14.44 2.90
N GLN A 157 -0.74 -13.61 2.23
CA GLN A 157 -0.80 -12.18 2.52
C GLN A 157 -1.39 -11.92 3.91
N ALA A 158 -2.39 -12.67 4.32
CA ALA A 158 -2.96 -12.57 5.68
C ALA A 158 -1.91 -12.97 6.74
N LYS A 159 -1.14 -14.04 6.50
CA LYS A 159 -0.03 -14.43 7.39
C LYS A 159 1.06 -13.37 7.45
N ALA A 160 1.44 -12.79 6.32
CA ALA A 160 2.39 -11.68 6.25
C ALA A 160 1.89 -10.46 7.04
N MET A 161 0.60 -10.17 6.95
CA MET A 161 -0.03 -9.07 7.67
C MET A 161 0.03 -9.25 9.18
N LYS A 162 -0.32 -10.45 9.68
CA LYS A 162 -0.19 -10.79 11.11
C LYS A 162 1.26 -10.64 11.60
N LEU A 163 2.22 -11.14 10.85
CA LEU A 163 3.65 -11.00 11.19
C LEU A 163 4.09 -9.53 11.23
N MET A 164 3.64 -8.72 10.28
CA MET A 164 3.97 -7.30 10.26
C MET A 164 3.31 -6.55 11.42
N ALA A 165 2.07 -6.87 11.76
CA ALA A 165 1.38 -6.30 12.92
C ALA A 165 2.14 -6.59 14.22
N SER A 166 2.57 -7.84 14.44
CA SER A 166 3.38 -8.21 15.60
C SER A 166 4.71 -7.44 15.66
N LYS A 167 5.40 -7.28 14.53
CA LYS A 167 6.64 -6.49 14.46
C LYS A 167 6.40 -5.00 14.73
N LEU A 168 5.27 -4.45 14.27
CA LEU A 168 4.87 -3.06 14.57
C LEU A 168 4.59 -2.86 16.04
N ALA A 169 3.90 -3.81 16.68
CA ALA A 169 3.62 -3.77 18.11
C ALA A 169 4.92 -3.74 18.93
N VAL A 170 5.86 -4.64 18.63
CA VAL A 170 7.17 -4.67 19.30
C VAL A 170 7.96 -3.39 19.08
N ALA A 171 7.99 -2.88 17.85
CA ALA A 171 8.68 -1.61 17.55
C ALA A 171 8.02 -0.42 18.26
N GLY A 172 6.69 -0.43 18.41
CA GLY A 172 5.94 0.58 19.16
C GLY A 172 6.24 0.60 20.66
N LEU A 173 6.42 -0.58 21.26
CA LEU A 173 6.85 -0.71 22.66
C LEU A 173 8.26 -0.13 22.87
N ILE A 174 9.15 -0.25 21.91
CA ILE A 174 10.52 0.27 21.99
C ILE A 174 10.56 1.78 21.75
N GLU A 175 9.75 2.29 20.82
CA GLU A 175 9.76 3.71 20.40
C GLU A 175 8.73 4.58 21.15
N GLY A 176 7.84 4.01 21.96
CA GLY A 176 6.92 4.74 22.84
C GLY A 176 5.77 5.46 22.17
N THR A 177 5.39 5.15 20.94
CA THR A 177 4.38 5.93 20.19
C THR A 177 3.48 5.12 19.25
N PHE A 178 2.63 4.26 19.81
CA PHE A 178 1.48 3.77 19.04
C PHE A 178 0.22 3.80 19.91
N SER A 179 -0.91 4.28 19.36
CA SER A 179 -2.19 4.16 20.05
C SER A 179 -2.57 2.67 20.08
N GLU A 180 -2.97 2.18 21.24
CA GLU A 180 -3.44 0.78 21.43
C GLU A 180 -4.58 0.41 20.48
N GLU A 181 -5.43 1.37 20.11
CA GLU A 181 -6.56 1.19 19.19
C GLU A 181 -6.13 0.83 17.75
N GLY A 182 -5.06 1.43 17.23
CA GLY A 182 -4.54 1.13 15.90
C GLY A 182 -3.91 -0.26 15.81
N LEU A 183 -3.33 -0.75 16.92
CA LEU A 183 -2.73 -2.07 17.02
C LEU A 183 -3.78 -3.15 17.27
N ALA A 184 -4.79 -2.89 18.08
CA ALA A 184 -5.90 -3.80 18.33
C ALA A 184 -6.72 -4.09 17.04
N ALA A 185 -6.92 -3.08 16.19
CA ALA A 185 -7.58 -3.27 14.89
C ALA A 185 -6.76 -4.12 13.90
N MET A 186 -5.42 -4.20 14.08
CA MET A 186 -4.53 -5.04 13.26
C MET A 186 -4.27 -6.43 13.85
N SER A 187 -4.55 -6.62 15.10
CA SER A 187 -4.26 -7.84 15.85
C SER A 187 -5.53 -8.40 16.50
N ASP A 188 -6.05 -9.47 15.94
CA ASP A 188 -6.66 -10.52 16.76
C ASP A 188 -5.51 -11.23 17.53
N VAL A 189 -4.79 -10.46 18.36
CA VAL A 189 -3.59 -10.93 19.11
C VAL A 189 -3.98 -11.86 20.24
N GLN A 190 -5.24 -11.96 20.63
CA GLN A 190 -5.67 -12.89 21.69
C GLN A 190 -5.46 -14.38 21.34
N ASP A 191 -5.26 -14.70 20.06
CA ASP A 191 -5.10 -16.10 19.63
C ASP A 191 -3.63 -16.58 19.59
N MET A 192 -2.65 -15.69 19.70
CA MET A 192 -1.23 -16.09 19.60
C MET A 192 -0.60 -16.53 20.93
N THR A 193 -1.11 -16.08 22.07
CA THR A 193 -0.63 -16.52 23.38
C THR A 193 -1.13 -17.93 23.74
N SER A 194 -2.25 -18.37 23.19
CA SER A 194 -2.80 -19.72 23.41
C SER A 194 -2.20 -20.79 22.49
N GLN A 195 -1.46 -20.43 21.45
CA GLN A 195 -0.78 -21.37 20.55
C GLN A 195 0.71 -21.59 20.89
N MET A 196 1.24 -20.88 21.88
CA MET A 196 2.62 -21.04 22.38
C MET A 196 2.70 -21.65 23.78
N ALA A 197 1.58 -22.13 24.32
CA ALA A 197 1.54 -22.84 25.59
C ALA A 197 1.47 -24.36 25.40
#